data_73905ed21f1fc16225a0b3da22d2465a
#
_entry.id   73905ed21f1fc16225a0b3da22d2465a
#
_cell.length_a   1.000
_cell.length_b   1.000
_cell.length_c   1.000
_cell.angle_alpha   90.00
_cell.angle_beta   90.00
_cell.angle_gamma   90.00
#
_symmetry.space_group_name_H-M   'P 1'
#
loop_
_entity.id
_entity.type
_entity.pdbx_description
1 polymer ?
#
loop_
_entity_poly.entity_id
_entity_poly.type
_entity_poly.pdbx_seq_one_letter_code
_entity_poly.pdbx_strand_id
1 'polypeptide(L)'
;MIEACADDDAALIQAAVVALFDGAVAVAVADPHQVQPTIWPEEAQFVAQAVPKRRAEFAAGRNAARAAMRMLGGPDIAIPASADRAPSWPAGWHGSISHNDRWCLAAVTRGAAHLGVDIEAATPLNPDLLSTICSPAEVARIAGADQGMLAKVVFSAKEAAYKAQYPLTETLFGFDHLDVVLAPHDGQFQARFVQPAGQFAAGDVLQGRFAMVRGQIVTAVTIDPMKE
;
A
#
# COMPACT_ATOMS: atom_id res chain seq x y z
N MET A 1 -9.98 28.19 0.46
CA MET A 1 -9.20 27.91 1.69
C MET A 1 -9.15 26.41 2.03
N ILE A 2 -10.21 25.63 1.83
CA ILE A 2 -10.24 24.17 2.08
C ILE A 2 -9.45 23.39 1.02
N GLU A 3 -9.52 23.77 -0.26
CA GLU A 3 -8.79 23.11 -1.36
C GLU A 3 -7.27 23.28 -1.25
N ALA A 4 -6.78 24.47 -0.91
CA ALA A 4 -5.34 24.71 -0.73
C ALA A 4 -4.73 23.88 0.40
N CYS A 5 -5.52 23.56 1.45
CA CYS A 5 -5.07 22.71 2.55
C CYS A 5 -4.99 21.23 2.15
N ALA A 6 -5.85 20.77 1.23
CA ALA A 6 -5.84 19.39 0.75
C ALA A 6 -4.65 19.11 -0.19
N ASP A 7 -4.27 20.06 -1.03
CA ASP A 7 -3.10 19.93 -1.90
C ASP A 7 -1.80 19.88 -1.10
N ASP A 8 -1.70 20.68 -0.01
CA ASP A 8 -0.57 20.63 0.91
C ASP A 8 -0.48 19.29 1.64
N ASP A 9 -1.62 18.71 2.06
CA ASP A 9 -1.66 17.40 2.72
C ASP A 9 -1.23 16.30 1.76
N ALA A 10 -1.70 16.30 0.52
CA ALA A 10 -1.31 15.34 -0.50
C ALA A 10 0.21 15.38 -0.77
N ALA A 11 0.79 16.58 -0.90
CA ALA A 11 2.23 16.75 -1.10
C ALA A 11 3.05 16.24 0.09
N LEU A 12 2.61 16.49 1.32
CA LEU A 12 3.28 15.99 2.53
C LEU A 12 3.18 14.48 2.66
N ILE A 13 2.02 13.88 2.35
CA ILE A 13 1.86 12.43 2.32
C ILE A 13 2.77 11.82 1.25
N GLN A 14 2.77 12.38 0.04
CA GLN A 14 3.65 11.94 -1.04
C GLN A 14 5.13 11.96 -0.63
N ALA A 15 5.60 13.06 -0.04
CA ALA A 15 6.98 13.18 0.42
C ALA A 15 7.32 12.16 1.51
N ALA A 16 6.41 11.94 2.46
CA ALA A 16 6.58 10.95 3.51
C ALA A 16 6.68 9.53 2.94
N VAL A 17 5.85 9.17 1.96
CA VAL A 17 5.90 7.83 1.34
C VAL A 17 7.17 7.65 0.51
N VAL A 18 7.61 8.67 -0.25
CA VAL A 18 8.89 8.61 -0.99
C VAL A 18 10.05 8.31 -0.03
N ALA A 19 10.07 8.93 1.15
CA ALA A 19 11.10 8.73 2.17
C ALA A 19 11.14 7.30 2.78
N LEU A 20 10.10 6.50 2.57
CA LEU A 20 10.08 5.10 3.01
C LEU A 20 10.88 4.17 2.07
N PHE A 21 11.28 4.63 0.90
CA PHE A 21 12.00 3.86 -0.09
C PHE A 21 13.46 4.30 -0.23
N ASP A 22 14.37 3.35 -0.45
CA ASP A 22 15.80 3.63 -0.68
C ASP A 22 16.15 3.76 -2.18
N GLY A 23 15.22 3.41 -3.07
CA GLY A 23 15.43 3.36 -4.52
C GLY A 23 14.68 4.44 -5.30
N ALA A 24 14.80 4.38 -6.62
CA ALA A 24 14.05 5.26 -7.53
C ALA A 24 12.58 4.85 -7.60
N VAL A 25 11.79 5.37 -6.67
CA VAL A 25 10.34 5.17 -6.59
C VAL A 25 9.66 6.52 -6.77
N ALA A 26 8.72 6.59 -7.70
CA ALA A 26 7.80 7.72 -7.81
C ALA A 26 6.50 7.40 -7.05
N VAL A 27 6.00 8.42 -6.38
CA VAL A 27 4.76 8.32 -5.62
C VAL A 27 3.82 9.43 -6.06
N ALA A 28 2.55 9.12 -6.19
CA ALA A 28 1.51 10.12 -6.37
C ALA A 28 0.32 9.83 -5.45
N VAL A 29 -0.29 10.91 -4.99
CA VAL A 29 -1.47 10.89 -4.10
C VAL A 29 -2.60 11.63 -4.78
N ALA A 30 -3.81 11.11 -4.70
CA ALA A 30 -5.01 11.72 -5.27
C ALA A 30 -6.16 11.66 -4.26
N ASP A 31 -7.01 12.67 -4.27
CA ASP A 31 -8.26 12.71 -3.49
C ASP A 31 -9.39 12.10 -4.35
N PRO A 32 -9.98 10.95 -3.94
CA PRO A 32 -11.07 10.33 -4.70
C PRO A 32 -12.38 11.14 -4.70
N HIS A 33 -12.50 12.17 -3.84
CA HIS A 33 -13.66 13.07 -3.81
C HIS A 33 -13.57 14.20 -4.82
N GLN A 34 -12.39 14.45 -5.39
CA GLN A 34 -12.23 15.40 -6.48
C GLN A 34 -12.62 14.77 -7.81
N VAL A 35 -12.94 15.61 -8.79
CA VAL A 35 -13.22 15.17 -10.16
C VAL A 35 -11.97 14.49 -10.72
N GLN A 36 -12.10 13.21 -11.07
CA GLN A 36 -11.02 12.44 -11.63
C GLN A 36 -11.00 12.56 -13.15
N PRO A 37 -9.80 12.63 -13.79
CA PRO A 37 -9.67 12.42 -15.22
C PRO A 37 -10.31 11.09 -15.64
N THR A 38 -10.82 11.04 -16.87
CA THR A 38 -11.42 9.81 -17.42
C THR A 38 -10.38 8.69 -17.44
N ILE A 39 -10.76 7.53 -16.92
CA ILE A 39 -9.95 6.32 -16.99
C ILE A 39 -10.09 5.66 -18.37
N TRP A 40 -9.13 4.81 -18.73
CA TRP A 40 -9.13 4.10 -19.99
C TRP A 40 -10.29 3.08 -20.08
N PRO A 41 -10.82 2.81 -21.30
CA PRO A 41 -11.89 1.81 -21.45
C PRO A 41 -11.52 0.45 -20.88
N GLU A 42 -10.26 0.03 -21.01
CA GLU A 42 -9.70 -1.21 -20.50
C GLU A 42 -9.70 -1.27 -18.97
N GLU A 43 -9.72 -0.11 -18.30
CA GLU A 43 -9.83 0.02 -16.85
C GLU A 43 -11.30 0.09 -16.41
N ALA A 44 -12.11 0.84 -17.14
CA ALA A 44 -13.52 1.12 -16.80
C ALA A 44 -14.38 -0.14 -16.68
N GLN A 45 -14.09 -1.18 -17.47
CA GLN A 45 -14.83 -2.44 -17.45
C GLN A 45 -14.81 -3.12 -16.07
N PHE A 46 -13.71 -2.96 -15.29
CA PHE A 46 -13.57 -3.58 -13.96
C PHE A 46 -14.42 -2.93 -12.89
N VAL A 47 -14.91 -1.71 -13.14
CA VAL A 47 -15.76 -0.95 -12.20
C VAL A 47 -17.10 -0.58 -12.79
N ALA A 48 -17.48 -1.15 -13.95
CA ALA A 48 -18.74 -0.82 -14.64
C ALA A 48 -19.97 -1.03 -13.73
N GLN A 49 -19.97 -2.08 -12.91
CA GLN A 49 -21.05 -2.41 -11.98
C GLN A 49 -20.78 -1.93 -10.54
N ALA A 50 -19.67 -1.22 -10.29
CA ALA A 50 -19.33 -0.76 -8.95
C ALA A 50 -20.19 0.45 -8.55
N VAL A 51 -20.37 0.64 -7.24
CA VAL A 51 -21.01 1.84 -6.68
C VAL A 51 -20.17 3.09 -6.97
N PRO A 52 -20.77 4.30 -7.01
CA PRO A 52 -20.05 5.53 -7.37
C PRO A 52 -18.78 5.76 -6.56
N LYS A 53 -18.79 5.53 -5.25
CA LYS A 53 -17.62 5.62 -4.38
C LYS A 53 -16.48 4.75 -4.90
N ARG A 54 -16.75 3.47 -5.17
CA ARG A 54 -15.72 2.53 -5.66
C ARG A 54 -15.17 2.91 -7.03
N ARG A 55 -16.01 3.47 -7.91
CA ARG A 55 -15.54 3.99 -9.22
C ARG A 55 -14.59 5.17 -9.04
N ALA A 56 -14.90 6.09 -8.12
CA ALA A 56 -14.06 7.25 -7.82
C ALA A 56 -12.70 6.83 -7.24
N GLU A 57 -12.69 5.94 -6.25
CA GLU A 57 -11.47 5.37 -5.67
C GLU A 57 -10.61 4.67 -6.73
N PHE A 58 -11.23 3.85 -7.56
CA PHE A 58 -10.52 3.14 -8.64
C PHE A 58 -9.90 4.13 -9.64
N ALA A 59 -10.67 5.13 -10.08
CA ALA A 59 -10.20 6.16 -11.01
C ALA A 59 -9.05 6.97 -10.40
N ALA A 60 -9.18 7.42 -9.15
CA ALA A 60 -8.13 8.14 -8.44
C ALA A 60 -6.85 7.31 -8.32
N GLY A 61 -6.96 6.04 -7.94
CA GLY A 61 -5.80 5.13 -7.85
C GLY A 61 -5.10 4.92 -9.19
N ARG A 62 -5.84 4.74 -10.29
CA ARG A 62 -5.26 4.58 -11.64
C ARG A 62 -4.62 5.86 -12.15
N ASN A 63 -5.24 7.01 -11.90
CA ASN A 63 -4.69 8.31 -12.27
C ASN A 63 -3.41 8.63 -11.46
N ALA A 64 -3.39 8.31 -10.16
CA ALA A 64 -2.19 8.39 -9.33
C ALA A 64 -1.07 7.49 -9.87
N ALA A 65 -1.37 6.24 -10.23
CA ALA A 65 -0.39 5.31 -10.78
C ALA A 65 0.24 5.85 -12.09
N ARG A 66 -0.58 6.36 -13.02
CA ARG A 66 -0.07 7.01 -14.25
C ARG A 66 0.72 8.27 -13.96
N ALA A 67 0.29 9.08 -12.98
CA ALA A 67 1.06 10.26 -12.57
C ALA A 67 2.44 9.88 -12.05
N ALA A 68 2.53 8.85 -11.19
CA ALA A 68 3.80 8.32 -10.71
C ALA A 68 4.66 7.74 -11.84
N MET A 69 4.07 7.00 -12.79
CA MET A 69 4.80 6.51 -13.97
C MET A 69 5.38 7.67 -14.81
N ARG A 70 4.60 8.73 -15.06
CA ARG A 70 5.08 9.92 -15.81
C ARG A 70 6.27 10.60 -15.15
N MET A 71 6.34 10.63 -13.80
CA MET A 71 7.50 11.18 -13.08
C MET A 71 8.79 10.43 -13.38
N LEU A 72 8.69 9.15 -13.74
CA LEU A 72 9.83 8.31 -14.15
C LEU A 72 9.99 8.21 -15.68
N GLY A 73 9.33 9.07 -16.45
CA GLY A 73 9.36 9.05 -17.92
C GLY A 73 8.61 7.86 -18.54
N GLY A 74 7.65 7.30 -17.82
CA GLY A 74 6.84 6.17 -18.26
C GLY A 74 5.72 6.56 -19.22
N PRO A 75 5.13 5.56 -19.90
CA PRO A 75 4.05 5.75 -20.85
C PRO A 75 2.73 6.11 -20.15
N ASP A 76 1.88 6.85 -20.84
CA ASP A 76 0.49 7.13 -20.43
C ASP A 76 -0.44 6.10 -21.07
N ILE A 77 -0.58 4.94 -20.42
CA ILE A 77 -1.37 3.80 -20.90
C ILE A 77 -2.27 3.26 -19.81
N ALA A 78 -3.21 2.39 -20.19
CA ALA A 78 -4.08 1.72 -19.26
C ALA A 78 -3.30 0.83 -18.28
N ILE A 79 -3.77 0.77 -17.04
CA ILE A 79 -3.33 -0.16 -15.99
C ILE A 79 -4.56 -0.99 -15.59
N PRO A 80 -4.93 -2.04 -16.32
CA PRO A 80 -6.11 -2.84 -16.04
C PRO A 80 -5.99 -3.55 -14.69
N ALA A 81 -7.06 -4.19 -14.24
CA ALA A 81 -7.00 -5.15 -13.14
C ALA A 81 -6.94 -6.57 -13.71
N SER A 82 -6.26 -7.47 -13.02
CA SER A 82 -6.35 -8.91 -13.23
C SER A 82 -7.65 -9.49 -12.63
N ALA A 83 -7.89 -10.77 -12.82
CA ALA A 83 -9.08 -11.44 -12.29
C ALA A 83 -9.17 -11.38 -10.75
N ASP A 84 -8.04 -11.34 -10.06
CA ASP A 84 -7.87 -11.19 -8.62
C ASP A 84 -7.78 -9.74 -8.16
N ARG A 85 -8.06 -8.77 -9.06
CA ARG A 85 -8.08 -7.33 -8.84
C ARG A 85 -6.72 -6.65 -8.67
N ALA A 86 -5.61 -7.38 -8.77
CA ALA A 86 -4.28 -6.79 -8.77
C ALA A 86 -4.09 -5.89 -10.01
N PRO A 87 -3.35 -4.77 -9.93
CA PRO A 87 -3.05 -3.96 -11.08
C PRO A 87 -2.10 -4.68 -12.04
N SER A 88 -2.43 -4.70 -13.32
CA SER A 88 -1.58 -5.25 -14.39
C SER A 88 -0.66 -4.15 -14.91
N TRP A 89 0.57 -4.14 -14.43
CA TRP A 89 1.56 -3.15 -14.80
C TRP A 89 2.14 -3.42 -16.19
N PRO A 90 2.53 -2.38 -16.94
CA PRO A 90 3.26 -2.54 -18.20
C PRO A 90 4.62 -3.25 -17.99
N ALA A 91 5.14 -3.88 -19.04
CA ALA A 91 6.41 -4.59 -18.97
C ALA A 91 7.56 -3.69 -18.44
N GLY A 92 8.31 -4.19 -17.46
CA GLY A 92 9.40 -3.48 -16.80
C GLY A 92 8.96 -2.40 -15.78
N TRP A 93 7.67 -2.34 -15.46
CA TRP A 93 7.11 -1.48 -14.42
C TRP A 93 6.50 -2.30 -13.31
N HIS A 94 6.72 -1.86 -12.08
CA HIS A 94 6.14 -2.46 -10.89
C HIS A 94 5.60 -1.36 -10.00
N GLY A 95 4.58 -1.68 -9.24
CA GLY A 95 4.00 -0.70 -8.33
C GLY A 95 2.94 -1.29 -7.42
N SER A 96 2.45 -0.45 -6.55
CA SER A 96 1.40 -0.79 -5.61
C SER A 96 0.44 0.39 -5.47
N ILE A 97 -0.85 0.08 -5.32
CA ILE A 97 -1.92 1.07 -5.15
C ILE A 97 -2.64 0.75 -3.87
N SER A 98 -2.89 1.77 -3.06
CA SER A 98 -3.75 1.68 -1.88
C SER A 98 -4.68 2.88 -1.78
N HIS A 99 -5.73 2.74 -1.01
CA HIS A 99 -6.65 3.84 -0.74
C HIS A 99 -7.35 3.66 0.61
N ASN A 100 -7.72 4.76 1.19
CA ASN A 100 -8.72 4.84 2.25
C ASN A 100 -9.84 5.80 1.84
N ASP A 101 -10.68 6.21 2.78
CA ASP A 101 -11.81 7.12 2.49
C ASP A 101 -11.36 8.48 1.97
N ARG A 102 -10.16 8.93 2.29
CA ARG A 102 -9.66 10.29 2.02
C ARG A 102 -8.66 10.36 0.87
N TRP A 103 -7.83 9.32 0.70
CA TRP A 103 -6.69 9.36 -0.21
C TRP A 103 -6.55 8.07 -1.02
N CYS A 104 -6.13 8.22 -2.26
CA CYS A 104 -5.58 7.15 -3.09
C CYS A 104 -4.08 7.39 -3.26
N LEU A 105 -3.29 6.36 -3.04
CA LEU A 105 -1.83 6.36 -3.10
C LEU A 105 -1.35 5.36 -4.14
N ALA A 106 -0.41 5.76 -5.00
CA ALA A 106 0.31 4.85 -5.87
C ALA A 106 1.81 5.08 -5.75
N ALA A 107 2.56 3.99 -5.56
CA ALA A 107 4.01 3.96 -5.65
C ALA A 107 4.43 3.10 -6.85
N VAL A 108 5.36 3.59 -7.66
CA VAL A 108 5.77 2.95 -8.91
C VAL A 108 7.29 2.99 -9.04
N THR A 109 7.86 1.92 -9.54
CA THR A 109 9.29 1.82 -9.90
C THR A 109 9.46 1.19 -11.26
N ARG A 110 10.65 1.36 -11.84
CA ARG A 110 11.08 0.69 -13.07
C ARG A 110 12.22 -0.27 -12.76
N GLY A 111 12.17 -1.47 -13.30
CA GLY A 111 13.20 -2.49 -13.09
C GLY A 111 12.65 -3.76 -12.46
N ALA A 112 13.41 -4.39 -11.57
CA ALA A 112 13.08 -5.71 -11.02
C ALA A 112 12.43 -5.67 -9.62
N ALA A 113 12.51 -4.54 -8.90
CA ALA A 113 12.00 -4.45 -7.54
C ALA A 113 10.46 -4.46 -7.50
N HIS A 114 9.89 -5.19 -6.55
CA HIS A 114 8.46 -5.21 -6.28
C HIS A 114 8.14 -4.35 -5.07
N LEU A 115 7.04 -3.60 -5.16
CA LEU A 115 6.62 -2.64 -4.14
C LEU A 115 5.29 -3.05 -3.52
N GLY A 116 5.18 -2.80 -2.22
CA GLY A 116 3.90 -2.80 -1.53
C GLY A 116 3.74 -1.52 -0.73
N VAL A 117 2.63 -0.84 -0.88
CA VAL A 117 2.27 0.33 -0.06
C VAL A 117 0.87 0.18 0.50
N ASP A 118 0.69 0.77 1.66
CA ASP A 118 -0.64 0.91 2.23
C ASP A 118 -0.82 2.28 2.89
N ILE A 119 -2.07 2.77 2.91
CA ILE A 119 -2.47 4.02 3.54
C ILE A 119 -3.75 3.84 4.34
N GLU A 120 -3.69 4.19 5.62
CA GLU A 120 -4.80 4.08 6.55
C GLU A 120 -5.01 5.38 7.32
N ALA A 121 -6.24 5.66 7.74
CA ALA A 121 -6.46 6.74 8.69
C ALA A 121 -5.75 6.43 10.02
N ALA A 122 -5.05 7.40 10.57
CA ALA A 122 -4.37 7.28 11.87
C ALA A 122 -5.39 7.32 13.03
N THR A 123 -6.26 6.31 13.05
CA THR A 123 -7.25 6.07 14.09
C THR A 123 -7.05 4.67 14.65
N PRO A 124 -7.34 4.44 15.94
CA PRO A 124 -7.22 3.10 16.51
C PRO A 124 -8.00 2.05 15.72
N LEU A 125 -7.43 0.87 15.61
CA LEU A 125 -8.13 -0.28 15.04
C LEU A 125 -9.40 -0.58 15.86
N ASN A 126 -10.50 -0.93 15.16
CA ASN A 126 -11.68 -1.42 15.84
C ASN A 126 -11.31 -2.65 16.70
N PRO A 127 -11.60 -2.63 18.02
CA PRO A 127 -11.28 -3.75 18.91
C PRO A 127 -11.80 -5.11 18.45
N ASP A 128 -12.96 -5.16 17.78
CA ASP A 128 -13.54 -6.39 17.24
C ASP A 128 -12.69 -7.04 16.13
N LEU A 129 -11.81 -6.28 15.49
CA LEU A 129 -10.91 -6.77 14.45
C LEU A 129 -9.54 -7.19 14.99
N LEU A 130 -9.24 -6.89 16.25
CA LEU A 130 -7.90 -7.11 16.80
C LEU A 130 -7.44 -8.57 16.68
N SER A 131 -8.28 -9.53 17.07
CA SER A 131 -7.97 -10.97 16.98
C SER A 131 -7.98 -11.54 15.57
N THR A 132 -8.62 -10.86 14.62
CA THR A 132 -8.62 -11.24 13.19
C THR A 132 -7.32 -10.82 12.52
N ILE A 133 -6.79 -9.65 12.90
CA ILE A 133 -5.63 -9.04 12.25
C ILE A 133 -4.33 -9.42 12.97
N CYS A 134 -4.33 -9.37 14.31
CA CYS A 134 -3.14 -9.58 15.11
C CYS A 134 -3.16 -10.97 15.76
N SER A 135 -2.06 -11.71 15.65
CA SER A 135 -1.83 -12.92 16.40
C SER A 135 -1.74 -12.62 17.91
N PRO A 136 -1.94 -13.61 18.81
CA PRO A 136 -1.73 -13.39 20.24
C PRO A 136 -0.34 -12.87 20.60
N ALA A 137 0.69 -13.25 19.86
CA ALA A 137 2.06 -12.77 20.04
C ALA A 137 2.20 -11.30 19.64
N GLU A 138 1.58 -10.88 18.54
CA GLU A 138 1.55 -9.47 18.13
C GLU A 138 0.80 -8.61 19.14
N VAL A 139 -0.38 -9.08 19.61
CA VAL A 139 -1.16 -8.39 20.66
C VAL A 139 -0.34 -8.19 21.92
N ALA A 140 0.42 -9.20 22.34
CA ALA A 140 1.28 -9.10 23.53
C ALA A 140 2.43 -8.09 23.34
N ARG A 141 3.00 -8.00 22.13
CA ARG A 141 4.10 -7.06 21.82
C ARG A 141 3.63 -5.59 21.79
N ILE A 142 2.41 -5.35 21.33
CA ILE A 142 1.84 -3.99 21.21
C ILE A 142 0.98 -3.60 22.42
N ALA A 143 0.97 -4.39 23.49
CA ALA A 143 0.14 -4.12 24.67
C ALA A 143 0.51 -2.77 25.32
N GLY A 144 -0.49 -1.98 25.73
CA GLY A 144 -0.31 -0.69 26.37
C GLY A 144 -1.34 0.35 25.93
N ALA A 145 -1.07 1.62 26.26
CA ALA A 145 -1.99 2.72 26.01
C ALA A 145 -2.28 2.94 24.50
N ASP A 146 -1.29 2.67 23.65
CA ASP A 146 -1.37 2.90 22.21
C ASP A 146 -1.72 1.62 21.41
N GLN A 147 -2.17 0.56 22.08
CA GLN A 147 -2.42 -0.75 21.45
C GLN A 147 -3.28 -0.66 20.19
N GLY A 148 -4.38 0.09 20.23
CA GLY A 148 -5.27 0.23 19.06
C GLY A 148 -4.59 0.91 17.87
N MET A 149 -3.74 1.91 18.13
CA MET A 149 -2.98 2.59 17.09
C MET A 149 -1.88 1.67 16.52
N LEU A 150 -1.13 0.99 17.38
CA LEU A 150 -0.09 0.06 16.95
C LEU A 150 -0.69 -1.14 16.19
N ALA A 151 -1.87 -1.62 16.59
CA ALA A 151 -2.61 -2.65 15.84
C ALA A 151 -3.02 -2.16 14.43
N LYS A 152 -3.37 -0.87 14.28
CA LYS A 152 -3.63 -0.28 12.96
C LYS A 152 -2.36 -0.24 12.11
N VAL A 153 -1.20 0.04 12.71
CA VAL A 153 0.10 -0.03 12.02
C VAL A 153 0.42 -1.48 11.60
N VAL A 154 0.16 -2.47 12.48
CA VAL A 154 0.32 -3.90 12.13
C VAL A 154 -0.56 -4.28 10.94
N PHE A 155 -1.83 -3.86 10.94
CA PHE A 155 -2.74 -4.06 9.80
C PHE A 155 -2.14 -3.52 8.51
N SER A 156 -1.78 -2.25 8.49
CA SER A 156 -1.22 -1.58 7.31
C SER A 156 0.11 -2.21 6.87
N ALA A 157 0.97 -2.64 7.81
CA ALA A 157 2.22 -3.34 7.52
C ALA A 157 1.98 -4.71 6.83
N LYS A 158 0.98 -5.47 7.29
CA LYS A 158 0.58 -6.74 6.66
C LYS A 158 0.04 -6.53 5.24
N GLU A 159 -0.78 -5.49 5.04
CA GLU A 159 -1.29 -5.10 3.71
C GLU A 159 -0.16 -4.72 2.75
N ALA A 160 0.80 -3.90 3.19
CA ALA A 160 1.94 -3.53 2.37
C ALA A 160 2.82 -4.75 2.02
N ALA A 161 3.11 -5.62 3.00
CA ALA A 161 3.88 -6.84 2.78
C ALA A 161 3.16 -7.80 1.81
N TYR A 162 1.84 -7.97 1.98
CA TYR A 162 1.01 -8.76 1.08
C TYR A 162 1.07 -8.22 -0.36
N LYS A 163 0.90 -6.91 -0.56
CA LYS A 163 0.94 -6.28 -1.88
C LYS A 163 2.31 -6.40 -2.55
N ALA A 164 3.40 -6.38 -1.77
CA ALA A 164 4.76 -6.53 -2.31
C ALA A 164 5.04 -7.96 -2.79
N GLN A 165 4.61 -8.98 -2.03
CA GLN A 165 4.89 -10.38 -2.35
C GLN A 165 3.97 -10.95 -3.44
N TYR A 166 2.71 -10.44 -3.53
CA TYR A 166 1.69 -11.02 -4.39
C TYR A 166 2.09 -11.16 -5.87
N PRO A 167 2.70 -10.14 -6.51
CA PRO A 167 3.15 -10.27 -7.90
C PRO A 167 4.23 -11.34 -8.13
N LEU A 168 4.91 -11.80 -7.06
CA LEU A 168 5.95 -12.83 -7.12
C LEU A 168 5.42 -14.24 -6.91
N THR A 169 4.32 -14.37 -6.18
CA THR A 169 3.86 -15.69 -5.72
C THR A 169 2.46 -16.05 -6.21
N GLU A 170 1.66 -15.05 -6.57
CA GLU A 170 0.22 -15.17 -6.88
C GLU A 170 -0.54 -15.94 -5.79
N THR A 171 0.00 -15.93 -4.55
CA THR A 171 -0.57 -16.66 -3.41
C THR A 171 -1.45 -15.74 -2.58
N LEU A 172 -2.74 -16.07 -2.51
CA LEU A 172 -3.72 -15.40 -1.65
C LEU A 172 -3.63 -15.99 -0.24
N PHE A 173 -3.50 -15.13 0.76
CA PHE A 173 -3.49 -15.54 2.17
C PHE A 173 -4.06 -14.47 3.10
N GLY A 174 -4.42 -14.85 4.32
CA GLY A 174 -4.96 -13.95 5.35
C GLY A 174 -3.88 -13.36 6.26
N PHE A 175 -4.33 -12.57 7.24
CA PHE A 175 -3.44 -11.89 8.19
C PHE A 175 -2.61 -12.83 9.07
N ASP A 176 -3.02 -14.08 9.21
CA ASP A 176 -2.34 -15.13 9.97
C ASP A 176 -1.07 -15.67 9.29
N HIS A 177 -0.85 -15.35 8.01
CA HIS A 177 0.36 -15.74 7.28
C HIS A 177 1.59 -14.93 7.63
N LEU A 178 1.41 -13.72 8.17
CA LEU A 178 2.51 -12.81 8.52
C LEU A 178 2.49 -12.50 10.01
N ASP A 179 3.65 -12.59 10.65
CA ASP A 179 3.90 -12.09 12.01
C ASP A 179 4.72 -10.79 11.91
N VAL A 180 4.15 -9.69 12.41
CA VAL A 180 4.76 -8.36 12.32
C VAL A 180 5.40 -7.97 13.63
N VAL A 181 6.65 -7.51 13.55
CA VAL A 181 7.38 -6.89 14.66
C VAL A 181 7.62 -5.43 14.31
N LEU A 182 7.08 -4.52 15.11
CA LEU A 182 7.26 -3.08 14.94
C LEU A 182 8.49 -2.59 15.71
N ALA A 183 9.23 -1.63 15.13
CA ALA A 183 10.20 -0.77 15.78
C ALA A 183 9.72 0.69 15.67
N PRO A 184 8.77 1.13 16.53
CA PRO A 184 8.05 2.40 16.36
C PRO A 184 8.96 3.63 16.40
N HIS A 185 10.04 3.61 17.18
CA HIS A 185 11.00 4.72 17.27
C HIS A 185 11.78 4.93 15.96
N ASP A 186 11.99 3.85 15.21
CA ASP A 186 12.78 3.87 13.98
C ASP A 186 11.89 4.00 12.73
N GLY A 187 10.57 3.93 12.90
CA GLY A 187 9.62 3.89 11.78
C GLY A 187 9.77 2.63 10.91
N GLN A 188 10.19 1.51 11.50
CA GLN A 188 10.50 0.26 10.80
C GLN A 188 9.62 -0.88 11.28
N PHE A 189 9.47 -1.89 10.45
CA PHE A 189 8.86 -3.15 10.83
C PHE A 189 9.47 -4.32 10.06
N GLN A 190 9.28 -5.51 10.62
CA GLN A 190 9.58 -6.79 9.99
C GLN A 190 8.30 -7.58 9.84
N ALA A 191 8.01 -8.06 8.64
CA ALA A 191 6.90 -8.98 8.37
C ALA A 191 7.50 -10.36 8.07
N ARG A 192 7.34 -11.29 9.01
CA ARG A 192 7.86 -12.66 8.93
C ARG A 192 6.78 -13.58 8.41
N PHE A 193 7.09 -14.37 7.41
CA PHE A 193 6.21 -15.45 6.96
C PHE A 193 6.10 -16.53 8.04
N VAL A 194 4.90 -16.82 8.48
CA VAL A 194 4.58 -17.91 9.43
C VAL A 194 4.40 -19.23 8.68
N GLN A 195 3.89 -19.14 7.46
CA GLN A 195 3.67 -20.23 6.54
C GLN A 195 4.30 -19.90 5.18
N PRO A 196 4.68 -20.91 4.37
CA PRO A 196 5.25 -20.67 3.04
C PRO A 196 4.24 -19.98 2.10
N ALA A 197 4.74 -19.11 1.21
CA ALA A 197 3.98 -18.50 0.15
C ALA A 197 4.84 -18.41 -1.13
N GLY A 198 4.53 -19.22 -2.13
CA GLY A 198 5.31 -19.29 -3.36
C GLY A 198 6.80 -19.57 -3.07
N GLN A 199 7.67 -18.63 -3.42
CA GLN A 199 9.12 -18.73 -3.19
C GLN A 199 9.56 -18.42 -1.73
N PHE A 200 8.68 -17.82 -0.92
CA PHE A 200 9.01 -17.50 0.47
C PHE A 200 8.76 -18.69 1.37
N ALA A 201 9.78 -19.08 2.14
CA ALA A 201 9.68 -20.10 3.16
C ALA A 201 9.13 -19.52 4.49
N ALA A 202 8.60 -20.40 5.35
CA ALA A 202 8.31 -20.00 6.73
C ALA A 202 9.60 -19.55 7.42
N GLY A 203 9.55 -18.38 8.04
CA GLY A 203 10.71 -17.73 8.68
C GLY A 203 11.34 -16.62 7.84
N ASP A 204 11.10 -16.55 6.54
CA ASP A 204 11.57 -15.44 5.70
C ASP A 204 10.96 -14.12 6.18
N VAL A 205 11.71 -13.03 6.00
CA VAL A 205 11.35 -11.72 6.54
C VAL A 205 11.40 -10.66 5.46
N LEU A 206 10.29 -9.95 5.30
CA LEU A 206 10.24 -8.69 4.55
C LEU A 206 10.50 -7.53 5.50
N GLN A 207 11.44 -6.67 5.13
CA GLN A 207 11.68 -5.41 5.83
C GLN A 207 10.76 -4.34 5.29
N GLY A 208 10.19 -3.55 6.18
CA GLY A 208 9.31 -2.45 5.80
C GLY A 208 9.52 -1.22 6.67
N ARG A 209 9.00 -0.11 6.19
CA ARG A 209 9.01 1.18 6.90
C ARG A 209 7.61 1.75 6.99
N PHE A 210 7.38 2.58 8.00
CA PHE A 210 6.13 3.31 8.14
C PHE A 210 6.36 4.72 8.67
N ALA A 211 5.40 5.58 8.40
CA ALA A 211 5.34 6.92 8.96
C ALA A 211 3.90 7.30 9.29
N MET A 212 3.76 8.24 10.24
CA MET A 212 2.49 8.91 10.51
C MET A 212 2.60 10.35 10.01
N VAL A 213 1.71 10.73 9.10
CA VAL A 213 1.74 12.05 8.45
C VAL A 213 0.33 12.53 8.18
N ARG A 214 0.01 13.77 8.55
CA ARG A 214 -1.29 14.41 8.25
C ARG A 214 -2.51 13.55 8.61
N GLY A 215 -2.46 12.85 9.77
CA GLY A 215 -3.52 11.97 10.21
C GLY A 215 -3.65 10.67 9.42
N GLN A 216 -2.60 10.28 8.68
CA GLN A 216 -2.51 9.03 7.96
C GLN A 216 -1.36 8.17 8.50
N ILE A 217 -1.54 6.86 8.50
CA ILE A 217 -0.49 5.85 8.58
C ILE A 217 -0.16 5.47 7.15
N VAL A 218 1.12 5.52 6.79
CA VAL A 218 1.62 5.02 5.50
C VAL A 218 2.68 3.97 5.75
N THR A 219 2.61 2.86 5.02
CA THR A 219 3.55 1.75 5.13
C THR A 219 4.09 1.37 3.76
N ALA A 220 5.34 0.92 3.71
CA ALA A 220 6.00 0.52 2.48
C ALA A 220 6.90 -0.69 2.68
N VAL A 221 6.91 -1.56 1.69
CA VAL A 221 7.81 -2.72 1.56
C VAL A 221 8.41 -2.71 0.16
N THR A 222 9.70 -3.02 0.07
CA THR A 222 10.39 -3.29 -1.20
C THR A 222 10.96 -4.69 -1.16
N ILE A 223 10.70 -5.48 -2.20
CA ILE A 223 11.36 -6.75 -2.45
C ILE A 223 12.26 -6.58 -3.67
N ASP A 224 13.55 -6.64 -3.44
CA ASP A 224 14.56 -6.57 -4.50
C ASP A 224 15.05 -8.00 -4.79
N PRO A 225 14.67 -8.60 -5.93
CA PRO A 225 15.07 -9.97 -6.25
C PRO A 225 16.58 -10.14 -6.54
N MET A 226 17.32 -9.03 -6.59
CA MET A 226 18.78 -9.02 -6.81
C MET A 226 19.60 -8.94 -5.51
N LYS A 227 18.94 -8.78 -4.36
CA LYS A 227 19.58 -8.77 -3.03
C LYS A 227 19.27 -10.09 -2.32
N GLU A 228 19.96 -11.16 -2.71
CA GLU A 228 20.16 -12.36 -1.90
C GLU A 228 21.33 -12.18 -0.94
#